data_7c7750e9af2c700e7cf0e1b0101e3950
#
_entry.id   7c7750e9af2c700e7cf0e1b0101e3950
#
_cell.length_a   1.000
_cell.length_b   1.000
_cell.length_c   1.000
_cell.angle_alpha   90.00
_cell.angle_beta   90.00
_cell.angle_gamma   90.00
#
_symmetry.space_group_name_H-M   'P 1'
#
loop_
_entity.id
_entity.type
_entity.pdbx_description
1 polymer ?
#
loop_
_entity_poly.entity_id
_entity_poly.type
_entity_poly.pdbx_seq_one_letter_code
_entity_poly.pdbx_strand_id
1 'polypeptide(L)'
;MSRVPVDDHLMDEVGGLHAGALLTAIDAVGGYLAGIVAQPDGIVTTSLTLRMGRRRHVGPLLCEATVLRKGRASVVVLVSVTDEGSGGAAVASSIMTCGVLARESPDPTIGRGVHHPMAPPHQDPVSLVDFFGIQPGSGLITRLEIGDYLRNTWGILHGGAIALLSDLAAVRAVRSDTDTDMAQGDLSATDMVVHYLAPARVGPVEGRCTVMGARPDGTVVRVAVHDAGVDDRMVALASVTVCPL
;
A
#
# COMPACT_ATOMS: atom_id res chain seq x y z
N MET A 1 12.46 4.54 -11.77
CA MET A 1 11.80 5.75 -11.26
C MET A 1 10.46 5.95 -11.90
N SER A 2 9.50 6.54 -11.18
CA SER A 2 8.17 6.88 -11.67
C SER A 2 7.72 8.19 -11.06
N ARG A 3 6.90 8.94 -11.80
CA ARG A 3 6.23 10.15 -11.32
C ARG A 3 4.78 9.83 -10.99
N VAL A 4 4.35 10.26 -9.82
CA VAL A 4 2.97 10.13 -9.34
C VAL A 4 2.38 11.54 -9.32
N PRO A 5 1.33 11.82 -10.09
CA PRO A 5 0.65 13.11 -9.98
C PRO A 5 0.06 13.25 -8.58
N VAL A 6 -0.01 14.47 -8.09
CA VAL A 6 -0.72 14.79 -6.84
C VAL A 6 -2.02 15.46 -7.26
N ASP A 7 -3.11 14.72 -7.18
CA ASP A 7 -4.45 15.18 -7.51
C ASP A 7 -5.46 14.72 -6.44
N ASP A 8 -6.66 15.28 -6.50
CA ASP A 8 -7.70 15.05 -5.49
C ASP A 8 -8.12 13.57 -5.37
N HIS A 9 -7.82 12.74 -6.38
CA HIS A 9 -8.17 11.31 -6.35
C HIS A 9 -7.31 10.50 -5.41
N LEU A 10 -6.10 10.99 -5.12
CA LEU A 10 -5.13 10.34 -4.23
C LEU A 10 -5.17 10.91 -2.81
N MET A 11 -5.96 11.96 -2.59
CA MET A 11 -6.06 12.64 -1.31
C MET A 11 -7.10 11.99 -0.40
N ASP A 12 -6.82 12.07 0.90
CA ASP A 12 -7.78 11.77 1.94
C ASP A 12 -8.78 12.94 2.13
N GLU A 13 -9.78 12.75 2.99
CA GLU A 13 -10.84 13.74 3.26
C GLU A 13 -10.31 15.08 3.81
N VAL A 14 -9.06 15.11 4.27
CA VAL A 14 -8.44 16.29 4.90
C VAL A 14 -7.35 16.92 4.01
N GLY A 15 -7.26 16.47 2.76
CA GLY A 15 -6.33 16.99 1.76
C GLY A 15 -4.88 16.55 1.98
N GLY A 16 -4.67 15.43 2.67
CA GLY A 16 -3.40 14.74 2.75
C GLY A 16 -3.34 13.57 1.77
N LEU A 17 -2.15 13.22 1.30
CA LEU A 17 -1.98 12.04 0.46
C LEU A 17 -2.22 10.77 1.29
N HIS A 18 -3.08 9.88 0.82
CA HIS A 18 -3.25 8.56 1.43
C HIS A 18 -1.91 7.82 1.53
N ALA A 19 -1.54 7.38 2.73
CA ALA A 19 -0.32 6.60 2.94
C ALA A 19 -0.34 5.29 2.14
N GLY A 20 -1.50 4.65 2.06
CA GLY A 20 -1.72 3.45 1.27
C GLY A 20 -1.63 3.70 -0.24
N ALA A 21 -2.03 4.89 -0.74
CA ALA A 21 -1.86 5.28 -2.13
C ALA A 21 -0.37 5.41 -2.48
N LEU A 22 0.39 6.06 -1.62
CA LEU A 22 1.83 6.19 -1.81
C LEU A 22 2.52 4.82 -1.75
N LEU A 23 2.13 3.94 -0.83
CA LEU A 23 2.63 2.57 -0.78
C LEU A 23 2.30 1.75 -2.02
N THR A 24 1.14 1.99 -2.65
CA THR A 24 0.78 1.35 -3.92
C THR A 24 1.76 1.73 -5.03
N ALA A 25 2.10 3.00 -5.14
CA ALA A 25 3.11 3.48 -6.11
C ALA A 25 4.52 2.93 -5.79
N ILE A 26 4.88 2.92 -4.52
CA ILE A 26 6.16 2.38 -4.03
C ILE A 26 6.29 0.89 -4.33
N ASP A 27 5.23 0.10 -4.06
CA ASP A 27 5.19 -1.34 -4.35
C ASP A 27 5.38 -1.61 -5.85
N ALA A 28 4.73 -0.82 -6.69
CA ALA A 28 4.87 -0.93 -8.15
C ALA A 28 6.31 -0.63 -8.62
N VAL A 29 6.89 0.48 -8.17
CA VAL A 29 8.24 0.92 -8.60
C VAL A 29 9.33 0.00 -8.04
N GLY A 30 9.26 -0.30 -6.75
CA GLY A 30 10.22 -1.18 -6.07
C GLY A 30 10.12 -2.62 -6.55
N GLY A 31 8.89 -3.13 -6.74
CA GLY A 31 8.62 -4.47 -7.25
C GLY A 31 9.11 -4.65 -8.69
N TYR A 32 8.91 -3.65 -9.55
CA TYR A 32 9.43 -3.68 -10.92
C TYR A 32 10.97 -3.80 -10.94
N LEU A 33 11.67 -2.98 -10.13
CA LEU A 33 13.13 -3.06 -10.03
C LEU A 33 13.59 -4.40 -9.45
N ALA A 34 12.94 -4.87 -8.38
CA ALA A 34 13.24 -6.17 -7.77
C ALA A 34 13.06 -7.32 -8.77
N GLY A 35 11.99 -7.26 -9.57
CA GLY A 35 11.72 -8.25 -10.61
C GLY A 35 12.77 -8.26 -11.71
N ILE A 36 13.23 -7.10 -12.20
CA ILE A 36 14.34 -7.03 -13.16
C ILE A 36 15.59 -7.70 -12.60
N VAL A 37 15.92 -7.38 -11.34
CA VAL A 37 17.16 -7.88 -10.71
C VAL A 37 17.06 -9.37 -10.38
N ALA A 38 15.87 -9.90 -10.12
CA ALA A 38 15.64 -11.30 -9.78
C ALA A 38 15.66 -12.24 -11.00
N GLN A 39 15.51 -11.71 -12.21
CA GLN A 39 15.44 -12.55 -13.41
C GLN A 39 16.53 -13.64 -13.47
N PRO A 40 16.22 -14.86 -13.95
CA PRO A 40 14.94 -15.28 -14.58
C PRO A 40 13.81 -15.58 -13.60
N ASP A 41 14.09 -15.56 -12.30
CA ASP A 41 13.12 -15.83 -11.25
C ASP A 41 12.09 -14.70 -11.12
N GLY A 42 10.93 -15.02 -10.51
CA GLY A 42 9.93 -14.05 -10.15
C GLY A 42 10.11 -13.51 -8.74
N ILE A 43 9.30 -12.51 -8.38
CA ILE A 43 9.29 -11.98 -7.01
C ILE A 43 7.88 -11.89 -6.45
N VAL A 44 7.77 -11.90 -5.13
CA VAL A 44 6.60 -11.46 -4.39
C VAL A 44 7.05 -10.53 -3.26
N THR A 45 6.30 -9.47 -3.01
CA THR A 45 6.55 -8.60 -1.86
C THR A 45 6.25 -9.35 -0.58
N THR A 46 7.21 -9.39 0.35
CA THR A 46 7.08 -10.03 1.66
C THR A 46 7.00 -9.02 2.80
N SER A 47 7.57 -7.83 2.63
CA SER A 47 7.46 -6.73 3.59
C SER A 47 7.60 -5.39 2.88
N LEU A 48 6.83 -4.43 3.35
CA LEU A 48 6.82 -3.06 2.85
C LEU A 48 6.69 -2.10 4.03
N THR A 49 7.56 -1.11 4.09
CA THR A 49 7.52 -0.08 5.14
C THR A 49 7.26 1.28 4.51
N LEU A 50 6.67 2.19 5.26
CA LEU A 50 6.58 3.61 4.91
C LEU A 50 6.98 4.45 6.13
N ARG A 51 7.78 5.46 5.88
CA ARG A 51 8.06 6.55 6.81
C ARG A 51 7.78 7.85 6.08
N MET A 52 6.70 8.53 6.44
CA MET A 52 6.27 9.76 5.78
C MET A 52 6.68 10.97 6.62
N GLY A 53 7.49 11.84 6.02
CA GLY A 53 7.96 13.07 6.68
C GLY A 53 7.08 14.29 6.41
N ARG A 54 6.30 14.26 5.32
CA ARG A 54 5.40 15.34 4.91
C ARG A 54 4.10 14.77 4.37
N ARG A 55 3.02 15.54 4.45
CA ARG A 55 1.67 15.09 4.10
C ARG A 55 1.00 15.94 3.03
N ARG A 56 1.33 17.23 2.95
CA ARG A 56 0.86 18.12 1.89
C ARG A 56 1.94 18.24 0.83
N HIS A 57 1.55 18.05 -0.41
CA HIS A 57 2.44 17.97 -1.56
C HIS A 57 1.93 18.84 -2.68
N VAL A 58 2.88 19.36 -3.48
CA VAL A 58 2.60 20.10 -4.70
C VAL A 58 2.57 19.17 -5.89
N GLY A 59 3.50 18.22 -5.93
CA GLY A 59 3.64 17.21 -6.97
C GLY A 59 4.26 17.73 -8.28
N PRO A 60 4.55 16.85 -9.22
CA PRO A 60 4.43 15.41 -9.05
C PRO A 60 5.43 14.85 -8.04
N LEU A 61 5.08 13.73 -7.42
CA LEU A 61 6.02 12.99 -6.56
C LEU A 61 6.91 12.09 -7.42
N LEU A 62 8.22 12.17 -7.20
CA LEU A 62 9.19 11.30 -7.83
C LEU A 62 9.52 10.14 -6.90
N CYS A 63 9.20 8.92 -7.32
CA CYS A 63 9.56 7.67 -6.65
C CYS A 63 10.80 7.08 -7.32
N GLU A 64 11.90 6.95 -6.57
CA GLU A 64 13.17 6.40 -7.03
C GLU A 64 13.53 5.15 -6.25
N ALA A 65 13.67 4.02 -6.96
CA ALA A 65 14.02 2.75 -6.34
C ALA A 65 15.52 2.44 -6.52
N THR A 66 16.15 1.95 -5.46
CA THR A 66 17.55 1.53 -5.43
C THR A 66 17.66 0.17 -4.76
N VAL A 67 18.38 -0.78 -5.40
CA VAL A 67 18.65 -2.09 -4.80
C VAL A 67 19.67 -1.94 -3.70
N LEU A 68 19.29 -2.26 -2.47
CA LEU A 68 20.19 -2.31 -1.33
C LEU A 68 20.92 -3.66 -1.26
N ARG A 69 20.20 -4.74 -1.57
CA ARG A 69 20.75 -6.09 -1.52
C ARG A 69 20.03 -7.02 -2.50
N LYS A 70 20.80 -7.81 -3.26
CA LYS A 70 20.33 -9.02 -3.94
C LYS A 70 20.91 -10.23 -3.25
N GLY A 71 20.07 -11.09 -2.70
CA GLY A 71 20.42 -12.41 -2.21
C GLY A 71 19.83 -13.51 -3.09
N ARG A 72 20.09 -14.77 -2.75
CA ARG A 72 19.51 -15.92 -3.46
C ARG A 72 18.00 -16.05 -3.22
N ALA A 73 17.54 -15.74 -2.00
CA ALA A 73 16.13 -15.90 -1.59
C ALA A 73 15.38 -14.57 -1.50
N SER A 74 16.05 -13.42 -1.59
CA SER A 74 15.40 -12.12 -1.45
C SER A 74 16.13 -10.98 -2.14
N VAL A 75 15.37 -9.96 -2.53
CA VAL A 75 15.85 -8.66 -2.97
C VAL A 75 15.33 -7.61 -2.00
N VAL A 76 16.21 -6.71 -1.54
CA VAL A 76 15.85 -5.57 -0.68
C VAL A 76 16.04 -4.29 -1.47
N VAL A 77 14.99 -3.47 -1.51
CA VAL A 77 14.94 -2.22 -2.28
C VAL A 77 14.61 -1.06 -1.35
N LEU A 78 15.33 0.04 -1.49
CA LEU A 78 14.96 1.34 -0.94
C LEU A 78 14.18 2.11 -2.00
N VAL A 79 13.05 2.68 -1.63
CA VAL A 79 12.34 3.65 -2.46
C VAL A 79 12.31 4.99 -1.72
N SER A 80 12.91 5.99 -2.33
CA SER A 80 12.86 7.37 -1.85
C SER A 80 11.80 8.14 -2.63
N VAL A 81 11.05 8.99 -1.95
CA VAL A 81 10.02 9.82 -2.56
C VAL A 81 10.32 11.28 -2.30
N THR A 82 10.36 12.08 -3.36
CA THR A 82 10.57 13.53 -3.31
C THR A 82 9.46 14.26 -4.04
N ASP A 83 9.21 15.51 -3.66
CA ASP A 83 8.22 16.38 -4.29
C ASP A 83 8.92 17.34 -5.26
N GLU A 84 8.78 17.09 -6.57
CA GLU A 84 9.40 17.92 -7.61
C GLU A 84 8.85 19.37 -7.58
N GLY A 85 7.55 19.53 -7.32
CA GLY A 85 6.93 20.85 -7.22
C GLY A 85 7.37 21.67 -6.01
N SER A 86 7.90 20.99 -4.98
CA SER A 86 8.47 21.63 -3.80
C SER A 86 10.02 21.65 -3.82
N GLY A 87 10.61 21.73 -5.01
CA GLY A 87 12.07 21.83 -5.18
C GLY A 87 12.82 20.54 -4.80
N GLY A 88 12.21 19.38 -4.92
CA GLY A 88 12.81 18.09 -4.58
C GLY A 88 12.81 17.80 -3.07
N ALA A 89 11.92 18.42 -2.31
CA ALA A 89 11.80 18.16 -0.88
C ALA A 89 11.49 16.69 -0.60
N ALA A 90 12.15 16.10 0.41
CA ALA A 90 11.91 14.73 0.83
C ALA A 90 10.48 14.58 1.36
N VAL A 91 9.77 13.55 0.88
CA VAL A 91 8.39 13.22 1.25
C VAL A 91 8.35 11.99 2.12
N ALA A 92 8.92 10.89 1.64
CA ALA A 92 8.86 9.62 2.31
C ALA A 92 10.06 8.72 1.95
N SER A 93 10.25 7.71 2.76
CA SER A 93 11.20 6.63 2.51
C SER A 93 10.52 5.28 2.80
N SER A 94 10.82 4.29 1.99
CA SER A 94 10.30 2.94 2.11
C SER A 94 11.41 1.91 1.92
N ILE A 95 11.44 0.89 2.78
CA ILE A 95 12.22 -0.32 2.56
C ILE A 95 11.25 -1.44 2.21
N MET A 96 11.50 -2.07 1.07
CA MET A 96 10.74 -3.17 0.54
C MET A 96 11.60 -4.43 0.49
N THR A 97 11.07 -5.54 0.95
CA THR A 97 11.70 -6.85 0.80
C THR A 97 10.82 -7.72 -0.10
N CYS A 98 11.42 -8.26 -1.14
CA CYS A 98 10.80 -9.21 -2.05
C CYS A 98 11.43 -10.59 -1.87
N GLY A 99 10.60 -11.62 -1.71
CA GLY A 99 11.02 -13.00 -1.80
C GLY A 99 11.20 -13.40 -3.27
N VAL A 100 12.26 -14.14 -3.56
CA VAL A 100 12.54 -14.67 -4.90
C VAL A 100 11.87 -16.04 -5.04
N LEU A 101 11.07 -16.21 -6.08
CA LEU A 101 10.37 -17.44 -6.42
C LEU A 101 10.91 -17.98 -7.74
N ALA A 102 11.44 -19.20 -7.70
CA ALA A 102 11.90 -19.86 -8.91
C ALA A 102 10.79 -19.97 -9.95
N ARG A 103 11.12 -19.68 -11.20
CA ARG A 103 10.25 -19.82 -12.37
C ARG A 103 10.89 -20.74 -13.39
N GLU A 104 10.07 -21.52 -14.08
CA GLU A 104 10.52 -22.34 -15.21
C GLU A 104 10.90 -21.49 -16.44
N SER A 105 10.32 -20.29 -16.55
CA SER A 105 10.61 -19.32 -17.60
C SER A 105 10.56 -17.89 -17.06
N PRO A 106 11.35 -16.95 -17.68
CA PRO A 106 11.32 -15.54 -17.32
C PRO A 106 9.91 -14.95 -17.42
N ASP A 107 9.63 -13.96 -16.57
CA ASP A 107 8.37 -13.21 -16.63
C ASP A 107 8.33 -12.40 -17.94
N PRO A 108 7.37 -12.68 -18.86
CA PRO A 108 7.31 -11.98 -20.13
C PRO A 108 6.95 -10.50 -19.99
N THR A 109 6.46 -10.07 -18.83
CA THR A 109 6.04 -8.69 -18.57
C THR A 109 7.18 -7.81 -18.09
N ILE A 110 8.25 -8.41 -17.55
CA ILE A 110 9.40 -7.66 -17.02
C ILE A 110 10.36 -7.30 -18.16
N GLY A 111 10.69 -6.00 -18.27
CA GLY A 111 11.59 -5.48 -19.31
C GLY A 111 10.91 -5.16 -20.63
N ARG A 112 9.64 -5.49 -20.79
CA ARG A 112 8.77 -4.97 -21.85
C ARG A 112 7.79 -4.01 -21.21
N GLY A 113 7.49 -2.87 -21.81
CA GLY A 113 6.48 -1.96 -21.25
C GLY A 113 5.23 -2.75 -20.84
N VAL A 114 4.96 -2.81 -19.55
CA VAL A 114 3.89 -3.64 -19.02
C VAL A 114 2.57 -2.96 -19.32
N HIS A 115 1.82 -3.48 -20.29
CA HIS A 115 0.39 -3.22 -20.36
C HIS A 115 -0.31 -4.19 -19.40
N HIS A 116 -0.43 -3.81 -18.13
CA HIS A 116 -1.47 -4.41 -17.32
C HIS A 116 -2.83 -4.03 -17.92
N PRO A 117 -3.83 -4.94 -17.94
CA PRO A 117 -5.20 -4.51 -18.19
C PRO A 117 -5.53 -3.46 -17.13
N MET A 118 -5.40 -2.20 -17.53
CA MET A 118 -5.87 -1.11 -16.70
C MET A 118 -7.38 -1.31 -16.52
N ALA A 119 -7.88 -0.98 -15.34
CA ALA A 119 -9.32 -0.82 -15.18
C ALA A 119 -9.82 0.05 -16.35
N PRO A 120 -11.01 -0.24 -16.87
CA PRO A 120 -11.57 0.59 -17.93
C PRO A 120 -11.52 2.05 -17.45
N PRO A 121 -11.12 3.00 -18.32
CA PRO A 121 -11.06 4.39 -17.94
C PRO A 121 -12.43 4.79 -17.40
N HIS A 122 -12.47 5.22 -16.15
CA HIS A 122 -13.66 5.84 -15.61
C HIS A 122 -13.93 7.10 -16.42
N GLN A 123 -15.17 7.29 -16.86
CA GLN A 123 -15.58 8.49 -17.61
C GLN A 123 -15.50 9.73 -16.71
N ASP A 124 -15.68 9.55 -15.40
CA ASP A 124 -15.54 10.57 -14.36
C ASP A 124 -14.39 10.20 -13.40
N PRO A 125 -13.66 11.19 -12.91
CA PRO A 125 -12.65 10.97 -11.90
C PRO A 125 -13.29 10.41 -10.63
N VAL A 126 -12.83 9.24 -10.20
CA VAL A 126 -13.26 8.59 -8.95
C VAL A 126 -12.13 8.62 -7.94
N SER A 127 -12.47 8.65 -6.67
CA SER A 127 -11.47 8.54 -5.61
C SER A 127 -10.73 7.20 -5.69
N LEU A 128 -9.51 7.15 -5.18
CA LEU A 128 -8.75 5.90 -5.13
C LEU A 128 -9.50 4.82 -4.32
N VAL A 129 -10.21 5.22 -3.27
CA VAL A 129 -11.03 4.35 -2.44
C VAL A 129 -12.14 3.69 -3.24
N ASP A 130 -12.86 4.48 -4.06
CA ASP A 130 -13.91 3.98 -4.94
C ASP A 130 -13.35 3.13 -6.07
N PHE A 131 -12.21 3.54 -6.65
CA PHE A 131 -11.54 2.76 -7.69
C PHE A 131 -11.16 1.36 -7.21
N PHE A 132 -10.66 1.23 -5.97
CA PHE A 132 -10.37 -0.08 -5.39
C PHE A 132 -11.62 -0.80 -4.87
N GLY A 133 -12.74 -0.11 -4.74
CA GLY A 133 -13.97 -0.67 -4.19
C GLY A 133 -13.86 -1.00 -2.71
N ILE A 134 -13.06 -0.22 -1.96
CA ILE A 134 -12.88 -0.43 -0.52
C ILE A 134 -14.09 0.15 0.21
N GLN A 135 -14.75 -0.68 1.00
CA GLN A 135 -16.00 -0.35 1.68
C GLN A 135 -15.95 -0.65 3.18
N PRO A 136 -16.73 0.10 3.99
CA PRO A 136 -17.01 -0.29 5.36
C PRO A 136 -17.70 -1.65 5.41
N GLY A 137 -17.20 -2.55 6.25
CA GLY A 137 -17.90 -3.78 6.65
C GLY A 137 -18.64 -3.61 7.97
N SER A 138 -19.04 -4.71 8.60
CA SER A 138 -19.65 -4.69 9.93
C SER A 138 -18.66 -4.24 11.02
N GLY A 139 -19.10 -3.39 11.95
CA GLY A 139 -18.24 -2.89 13.03
C GLY A 139 -17.00 -2.16 12.48
N LEU A 140 -15.81 -2.53 12.93
CA LEU A 140 -14.53 -1.96 12.51
C LEU A 140 -13.87 -2.69 11.32
N ILE A 141 -14.59 -3.58 10.65
CA ILE A 141 -14.09 -4.27 9.47
C ILE A 141 -14.12 -3.33 8.28
N THR A 142 -13.04 -3.30 7.49
CA THR A 142 -12.98 -2.67 6.18
C THR A 142 -12.78 -3.75 5.13
N ARG A 143 -13.48 -3.66 4.00
CA ARG A 143 -13.65 -4.76 3.06
C ARG A 143 -13.29 -4.37 1.63
N LEU A 144 -12.72 -5.32 0.89
CA LEU A 144 -12.34 -5.16 -0.51
C LEU A 144 -12.64 -6.47 -1.28
N GLU A 145 -13.35 -6.34 -2.40
CA GLU A 145 -13.55 -7.46 -3.34
C GLU A 145 -12.38 -7.55 -4.33
N ILE A 146 -11.91 -8.76 -4.63
CA ILE A 146 -10.76 -8.94 -5.54
C ILE A 146 -11.25 -8.92 -6.99
N GLY A 147 -11.29 -7.74 -7.59
CA GLY A 147 -11.48 -7.59 -9.04
C GLY A 147 -10.24 -8.01 -9.84
N ASP A 148 -10.42 -8.36 -11.13
CA ASP A 148 -9.32 -8.81 -11.99
C ASP A 148 -8.23 -7.75 -12.17
N TYR A 149 -8.60 -6.46 -12.22
CA TYR A 149 -7.69 -5.33 -12.33
C TYR A 149 -6.83 -5.11 -11.07
N LEU A 150 -7.19 -5.72 -9.95
CA LEU A 150 -6.42 -5.66 -8.70
C LEU A 150 -5.44 -6.83 -8.56
N ARG A 151 -5.37 -7.72 -9.56
CA ARG A 151 -4.48 -8.88 -9.53
C ARG A 151 -3.14 -8.55 -10.17
N ASN A 152 -2.08 -9.03 -9.54
CA ASN A 152 -0.74 -8.97 -10.12
C ASN A 152 -0.51 -10.12 -11.12
N THR A 153 0.70 -10.21 -11.68
CA THR A 153 1.10 -11.26 -12.63
C THR A 153 1.05 -12.69 -12.09
N TRP A 154 0.89 -12.86 -10.77
CA TRP A 154 0.68 -14.15 -10.11
C TRP A 154 -0.81 -14.49 -9.92
N GLY A 155 -1.72 -13.64 -10.39
CA GLY A 155 -3.17 -13.80 -10.22
C GLY A 155 -3.65 -13.62 -8.77
N ILE A 156 -2.87 -12.94 -7.94
CA ILE A 156 -3.20 -12.62 -6.54
C ILE A 156 -3.37 -11.11 -6.38
N LEU A 157 -4.10 -10.70 -5.35
CA LEU A 157 -4.26 -9.29 -5.00
C LEU A 157 -2.88 -8.63 -4.85
N HIS A 158 -2.64 -7.49 -5.52
CA HIS A 158 -1.36 -6.81 -5.43
C HIS A 158 -1.14 -6.16 -4.06
N GLY A 159 0.14 -6.04 -3.64
CA GLY A 159 0.50 -5.61 -2.30
C GLY A 159 0.00 -4.22 -1.93
N GLY A 160 0.00 -3.29 -2.88
CA GLY A 160 -0.51 -1.93 -2.68
C GLY A 160 -1.98 -1.87 -2.30
N ALA A 161 -2.84 -2.76 -2.83
CA ALA A 161 -4.25 -2.82 -2.44
C ALA A 161 -4.43 -3.21 -0.96
N ILE A 162 -3.61 -4.16 -0.48
CA ILE A 162 -3.57 -4.54 0.93
C ILE A 162 -3.08 -3.38 1.80
N ALA A 163 -2.08 -2.63 1.33
CA ALA A 163 -1.57 -1.46 2.05
C ALA A 163 -2.64 -0.36 2.16
N LEU A 164 -3.35 -0.05 1.07
CA LEU A 164 -4.44 0.94 1.06
C LEU A 164 -5.60 0.50 1.97
N LEU A 165 -6.01 -0.78 1.90
CA LEU A 165 -7.02 -1.33 2.80
C LEU A 165 -6.61 -1.17 4.27
N SER A 166 -5.32 -1.41 4.59
CA SER A 166 -4.80 -1.30 5.94
C SER A 166 -4.75 0.14 6.45
N ASP A 167 -4.40 1.10 5.59
CA ASP A 167 -4.44 2.54 5.86
C ASP A 167 -5.85 2.98 6.25
N LEU A 168 -6.81 2.75 5.36
CA LEU A 168 -8.21 3.13 5.56
C LEU A 168 -8.84 2.45 6.79
N ALA A 169 -8.54 1.17 6.99
CA ALA A 169 -9.03 0.44 8.15
C ALA A 169 -8.50 1.03 9.46
N ALA A 170 -7.21 1.39 9.51
CA ALA A 170 -6.58 1.96 10.70
C ALA A 170 -7.14 3.35 11.03
N VAL A 171 -7.25 4.24 10.03
CA VAL A 171 -7.83 5.60 10.23
C VAL A 171 -9.27 5.48 10.71
N ARG A 172 -10.06 4.60 10.11
CA ARG A 172 -11.45 4.34 10.53
C ARG A 172 -11.54 3.82 11.97
N ALA A 173 -10.62 2.92 12.37
CA ALA A 173 -10.60 2.38 13.72
C ALA A 173 -10.35 3.47 14.77
N VAL A 174 -9.39 4.39 14.51
CA VAL A 174 -9.10 5.51 15.42
C VAL A 174 -10.27 6.48 15.49
N ARG A 175 -10.90 6.80 14.35
CA ARG A 175 -12.11 7.67 14.33
C ARG A 175 -13.29 7.09 15.10
N SER A 176 -13.37 5.78 15.18
CA SER A 176 -14.48 5.08 15.88
C SER A 176 -14.17 4.79 17.35
N ASP A 177 -12.94 5.06 17.80
CA ASP A 177 -12.52 4.84 19.18
C ASP A 177 -12.88 6.06 20.02
N THR A 178 -13.98 5.94 20.77
CA THR A 178 -14.53 7.01 21.64
C THR A 178 -13.67 7.28 22.88
N ASP A 179 -12.71 6.41 23.17
CA ASP A 179 -11.82 6.54 24.33
C ASP A 179 -10.62 7.46 24.05
N THR A 180 -10.50 7.99 22.83
CA THR A 180 -9.43 8.91 22.45
C THR A 180 -9.98 10.29 22.05
N ASP A 181 -9.36 11.36 22.57
CA ASP A 181 -9.65 12.74 22.14
C ASP A 181 -9.33 12.98 20.64
N MET A 182 -8.62 12.04 20.01
CA MET A 182 -8.23 12.09 18.60
C MET A 182 -9.40 11.83 17.64
N ALA A 183 -10.48 11.22 18.10
CA ALA A 183 -11.62 10.86 17.25
C ALA A 183 -12.28 12.05 16.52
N GLN A 184 -12.12 13.27 17.02
CA GLN A 184 -12.75 14.50 16.51
C GLN A 184 -11.83 15.31 15.57
N GLY A 185 -10.57 14.91 15.38
CA GLY A 185 -9.58 15.63 14.57
C GLY A 185 -9.45 15.10 13.15
N ASP A 186 -8.74 15.87 12.34
CA ASP A 186 -8.25 15.42 11.05
C ASP A 186 -7.16 14.36 11.26
N LEU A 187 -7.40 13.14 10.82
CA LEU A 187 -6.54 11.98 11.06
C LEU A 187 -5.98 11.43 9.76
N SER A 188 -4.75 10.94 9.81
CA SER A 188 -4.19 10.23 8.69
C SER A 188 -3.02 9.34 9.11
N ALA A 189 -2.77 8.27 8.35
CA ALA A 189 -1.61 7.43 8.56
C ALA A 189 -0.32 8.14 8.12
N THR A 190 0.75 7.94 8.89
CA THR A 190 2.08 8.51 8.61
C THR A 190 3.14 7.43 8.45
N ASP A 191 3.07 6.40 9.26
CA ASP A 191 4.01 5.29 9.26
C ASP A 191 3.26 3.98 9.11
N MET A 192 3.77 3.12 8.25
CA MET A 192 3.19 1.81 8.04
C MET A 192 4.28 0.75 7.91
N VAL A 193 3.99 -0.44 8.43
CA VAL A 193 4.74 -1.66 8.15
C VAL A 193 3.72 -2.72 7.77
N VAL A 194 3.88 -3.32 6.60
CA VAL A 194 3.02 -4.40 6.12
C VAL A 194 3.86 -5.64 5.90
N HIS A 195 3.49 -6.74 6.55
CA HIS A 195 4.06 -8.06 6.34
C HIS A 195 3.06 -8.91 5.56
N TYR A 196 3.45 -9.37 4.38
CA TYR A 196 2.64 -10.22 3.52
C TYR A 196 2.94 -11.67 3.86
N LEU A 197 1.94 -12.41 4.34
CA LEU A 197 2.09 -13.75 4.93
C LEU A 197 1.64 -14.85 3.97
N ALA A 198 0.63 -14.55 3.15
CA ALA A 198 0.05 -15.49 2.20
C ALA A 198 -0.60 -14.74 1.02
N PRO A 199 -0.78 -15.38 -0.14
CA PRO A 199 -1.50 -14.78 -1.26
C PRO A 199 -3.00 -14.64 -0.96
N ALA A 200 -3.58 -13.46 -1.22
CA ALA A 200 -5.03 -13.25 -1.28
C ALA A 200 -5.53 -13.57 -2.70
N ARG A 201 -6.50 -14.48 -2.82
CA ARG A 201 -6.91 -15.04 -4.11
C ARG A 201 -8.40 -14.95 -4.41
N VAL A 202 -9.26 -15.07 -3.41
CA VAL A 202 -10.71 -15.25 -3.59
C VAL A 202 -11.46 -13.99 -3.18
N GLY A 203 -11.20 -13.48 -1.96
CA GLY A 203 -11.94 -12.35 -1.40
C GLY A 203 -13.33 -12.77 -0.82
N PRO A 204 -14.03 -11.84 -0.22
CA PRO A 204 -13.57 -10.49 0.10
C PRO A 204 -12.34 -10.51 1.02
N VAL A 205 -11.48 -9.51 0.85
CA VAL A 205 -10.37 -9.28 1.78
C VAL A 205 -10.82 -8.32 2.86
N GLU A 206 -10.59 -8.68 4.11
CA GLU A 206 -11.06 -7.93 5.27
C GLU A 206 -9.89 -7.43 6.13
N GLY A 207 -9.84 -6.12 6.38
CA GLY A 207 -8.97 -5.50 7.36
C GLY A 207 -9.66 -5.44 8.71
N ARG A 208 -9.12 -6.13 9.72
CA ARG A 208 -9.64 -6.21 11.09
C ARG A 208 -8.67 -5.54 12.04
N CYS A 209 -9.14 -4.49 12.71
CA CYS A 209 -8.32 -3.59 13.51
C CYS A 209 -8.29 -3.94 14.98
N THR A 210 -7.11 -3.68 15.60
CA THR A 210 -6.94 -3.61 17.05
C THR A 210 -6.15 -2.36 17.36
N VAL A 211 -6.73 -1.42 18.09
CA VAL A 211 -6.00 -0.26 18.64
C VAL A 211 -5.04 -0.77 19.71
N MET A 212 -3.74 -0.53 19.49
CA MET A 212 -2.69 -1.03 20.40
C MET A 212 -2.37 -0.04 21.52
N GLY A 213 -2.57 1.23 21.28
CA GLY A 213 -2.37 2.29 22.26
C GLY A 213 -2.39 3.67 21.62
N ALA A 214 -2.91 4.63 22.33
CA ALA A 214 -2.95 6.02 21.94
C ALA A 214 -1.88 6.82 22.69
N ARG A 215 -1.26 7.77 21.99
CA ARG A 215 -0.34 8.79 22.51
C ARG A 215 -0.82 10.14 22.02
N PRO A 216 -0.40 11.24 22.65
CA PRO A 216 -0.79 12.58 22.20
C PRO A 216 -0.42 12.89 20.74
N ASP A 217 0.64 12.26 20.24
CA ASP A 217 1.20 12.46 18.89
C ASP A 217 0.76 11.40 17.89
N GLY A 218 0.00 10.38 18.29
CA GLY A 218 -0.48 9.36 17.37
C GLY A 218 -0.97 8.08 18.04
N THR A 219 -1.75 7.33 17.32
CA THR A 219 -2.31 6.03 17.73
C THR A 219 -1.75 4.92 16.86
N VAL A 220 -1.29 3.85 17.49
CA VAL A 220 -0.81 2.65 16.78
C VAL A 220 -1.97 1.67 16.65
N VAL A 221 -2.25 1.28 15.41
CA VAL A 221 -3.27 0.30 15.05
C VAL A 221 -2.61 -0.90 14.39
N ARG A 222 -2.95 -2.10 14.87
CA ARG A 222 -2.65 -3.35 14.19
C ARG A 222 -3.83 -3.73 13.31
N VAL A 223 -3.55 -4.02 12.03
CA VAL A 223 -4.55 -4.45 11.06
C VAL A 223 -4.20 -5.87 10.62
N ALA A 224 -5.03 -6.83 11.00
CA ALA A 224 -4.98 -8.21 10.50
C ALA A 224 -5.82 -8.29 9.23
N VAL A 225 -5.19 -8.65 8.12
CA VAL A 225 -5.85 -8.73 6.81
C VAL A 225 -6.12 -10.18 6.48
N HIS A 226 -7.39 -10.51 6.22
CA HIS A 226 -7.86 -11.87 5.96
C HIS A 226 -8.48 -12.00 4.57
N ASP A 227 -8.23 -13.08 3.87
CA ASP A 227 -9.01 -13.53 2.72
C ASP A 227 -10.17 -14.40 3.24
N ALA A 228 -11.35 -13.79 3.38
CA ALA A 228 -12.51 -14.45 3.95
C ALA A 228 -13.05 -15.58 3.04
N GLY A 229 -12.74 -15.54 1.74
CA GLY A 229 -13.14 -16.57 0.79
C GLY A 229 -12.23 -17.82 0.80
N VAL A 230 -11.14 -17.80 1.58
CA VAL A 230 -10.20 -18.93 1.71
C VAL A 230 -10.00 -19.27 3.19
N ASP A 231 -10.97 -19.94 3.79
CA ASP A 231 -10.92 -20.41 5.19
C ASP A 231 -10.54 -19.30 6.20
N ASP A 232 -10.97 -18.08 5.92
CA ASP A 232 -10.65 -16.88 6.73
C ASP A 232 -9.13 -16.70 6.96
N ARG A 233 -8.35 -16.99 5.94
CA ARG A 233 -6.90 -17.05 6.01
C ARG A 233 -6.28 -15.67 6.19
N MET A 234 -5.44 -15.50 7.21
CA MET A 234 -4.64 -14.30 7.36
C MET A 234 -3.63 -14.21 6.22
N VAL A 235 -3.70 -13.12 5.44
CA VAL A 235 -2.85 -12.87 4.26
C VAL A 235 -1.83 -11.77 4.48
N ALA A 236 -2.10 -10.86 5.41
CA ALA A 236 -1.13 -9.84 5.83
C ALA A 236 -1.39 -9.37 7.27
N LEU A 237 -0.34 -8.80 7.85
CA LEU A 237 -0.40 -8.12 9.14
C LEU A 237 0.26 -6.74 8.97
N ALA A 238 -0.48 -5.68 9.27
CA ALA A 238 0.04 -4.33 9.23
C ALA A 238 0.08 -3.69 10.62
N SER A 239 1.08 -2.82 10.82
CA SER A 239 1.13 -1.85 11.91
C SER A 239 1.10 -0.47 11.30
N VAL A 240 0.14 0.35 11.72
CA VAL A 240 -0.13 1.68 11.18
C VAL A 240 -0.11 2.69 12.30
N THR A 241 0.64 3.76 12.15
CA THR A 241 0.58 4.92 13.04
C THR A 241 -0.34 5.96 12.41
N VAL A 242 -1.40 6.29 13.11
CA VAL A 242 -2.38 7.32 12.73
C VAL A 242 -2.15 8.54 13.60
N CYS A 243 -1.92 9.69 12.99
CA CYS A 243 -1.62 10.94 13.68
C CYS A 243 -2.70 11.99 13.41
N PRO A 244 -2.93 12.92 14.36
CA PRO A 244 -3.67 14.15 14.08
C PRO A 244 -2.85 15.04 13.12
N LEU A 245 -3.55 15.87 12.36
CA LEU A 245 -3.00 16.84 11.41
C LEU A 245 -2.80 18.20 12.03
#